data_3c7e347351b490f21183e93890b7648f
#
_entry.id   3c7e347351b490f21183e93890b7648f
#
_cell.length_a   1.000
_cell.length_b   1.000
_cell.length_c   1.000
_cell.angle_alpha   90.00
_cell.angle_beta   90.00
_cell.angle_gamma   90.00
#
_symmetry.space_group_name_H-M   'P 1'
#
loop_
_entity.id
_entity.type
_entity.pdbx_description
1 polymer ?
#
loop_
_entity_poly.entity_id
_entity_poly.type
_entity_poly.pdbx_seq_one_letter_code
_entity_poly.pdbx_strand_id
1 'polypeptide(L)'
;MRAALGSLELLVVIDVAMTETARLAHYVLPAPSQFEKYEATYFNFDFPKNFFHLRRPLFEPPPGTLPEPEIHARLVEALGALTPDDLDPLKAAAERGRGAFAKAFFTAMTTNPAISKFAPVVLYRTLGPTLPNGAASAAILWGGCHLYVQANPESAARAGFDGDPFTAGEKLFDAILNSPSGVVFASDEYEDSWKRVRLPGNMVNLVIPELLAEMQKLATGPPRRSSDFPFILSAGERRSETTNTIIRNSDWRKKGRAGALRVNPQDAHALGLSNDDRARLITRRGSAEVTIEVSEMMRTGHLSLPNGLGMDYDAGDGVTLRIGVSVNELTASEDRDFLAGTPWHKHVPARLEPII
;
A
#
# COMPACT_ATOMS: atom_id res chain seq x y z
N MET A 1 14.04 -6.75 11.26
CA MET A 1 14.02 -6.10 9.93
C MET A 1 15.32 -5.35 9.63
N ARG A 2 15.79 -4.36 10.43
CA ARG A 2 17.06 -3.63 10.16
C ARG A 2 18.26 -4.56 9.91
N ALA A 3 18.49 -5.52 10.80
CA ALA A 3 19.58 -6.49 10.63
C ALA A 3 19.43 -7.33 9.34
N ALA A 4 18.22 -7.73 8.99
CA ALA A 4 17.96 -8.49 7.77
C ALA A 4 18.22 -7.64 6.51
N LEU A 5 17.80 -6.38 6.50
CA LEU A 5 18.10 -5.47 5.38
C LEU A 5 19.59 -5.17 5.27
N GLY A 6 20.28 -5.00 6.41
CA GLY A 6 21.73 -4.77 6.45
C GLY A 6 22.59 -5.99 6.08
N SER A 7 22.00 -7.20 6.00
CA SER A 7 22.71 -8.40 5.56
C SER A 7 22.58 -8.69 4.06
N LEU A 8 21.84 -7.85 3.32
CA LEU A 8 21.70 -8.01 1.87
C LEU A 8 22.99 -7.55 1.15
N GLU A 9 23.43 -8.31 0.17
CA GLU A 9 24.55 -7.94 -0.70
C GLU A 9 24.24 -6.68 -1.51
N LEU A 10 22.98 -6.55 -1.92
CA LEU A 10 22.48 -5.38 -2.64
C LEU A 10 21.07 -5.03 -2.17
N LEU A 11 20.89 -3.80 -1.70
CA LEU A 11 19.60 -3.21 -1.40
C LEU A 11 19.42 -1.93 -2.24
N VAL A 12 18.45 -1.97 -3.14
CA VAL A 12 18.03 -0.81 -3.93
C VAL A 12 16.64 -0.40 -3.47
N VAL A 13 16.44 0.87 -3.19
CA VAL A 13 15.15 1.42 -2.75
C VAL A 13 14.68 2.45 -3.76
N ILE A 14 13.45 2.28 -4.25
CA ILE A 14 12.73 3.27 -5.06
C ILE A 14 11.72 3.93 -4.13
N ASP A 15 11.89 5.22 -3.88
CA ASP A 15 11.03 5.93 -2.92
C ASP A 15 10.92 7.41 -3.27
N VAL A 16 9.88 8.05 -2.75
CA VAL A 16 9.63 9.50 -2.86
C VAL A 16 10.35 10.30 -1.77
N ALA A 17 10.88 9.62 -0.75
CA ALA A 17 11.53 10.25 0.39
C ALA A 17 12.70 9.41 0.90
N MET A 18 13.66 10.05 1.57
CA MET A 18 14.73 9.37 2.27
C MET A 18 14.19 8.75 3.56
N THR A 19 13.54 7.59 3.42
CA THR A 19 12.94 6.82 4.51
C THR A 19 14.01 6.07 5.32
N GLU A 20 13.63 5.50 6.46
CA GLU A 20 14.53 4.67 7.29
C GLU A 20 15.04 3.45 6.51
N THR A 21 14.24 2.91 5.58
CA THR A 21 14.66 1.85 4.67
C THR A 21 15.63 2.37 3.62
N ALA A 22 15.34 3.53 3.02
CA ALA A 22 16.19 4.16 2.04
C ALA A 22 17.59 4.50 2.62
N ARG A 23 17.67 4.90 3.89
CA ARG A 23 18.93 5.16 4.59
C ARG A 23 19.80 3.92 4.79
N LEU A 24 19.24 2.73 4.69
CA LEU A 24 19.97 1.45 4.74
C LEU A 24 20.36 0.94 3.35
N ALA A 25 19.84 1.54 2.28
CA ALA A 25 20.05 1.08 0.92
C ALA A 25 21.46 1.41 0.40
N HIS A 26 21.98 0.54 -0.47
CA HIS A 26 23.19 0.81 -1.24
C HIS A 26 22.92 1.85 -2.33
N TYR A 27 21.71 1.83 -2.91
CA TYR A 27 21.25 2.79 -3.91
C TYR A 27 19.82 3.21 -3.61
N VAL A 28 19.56 4.51 -3.75
CA VAL A 28 18.20 5.07 -3.70
C VAL A 28 17.90 5.70 -5.06
N LEU A 29 16.81 5.25 -5.68
CA LEU A 29 16.35 5.77 -6.95
C LEU A 29 15.12 6.65 -6.67
N PRO A 30 15.23 7.98 -6.86
CA PRO A 30 14.17 8.90 -6.50
C PRO A 30 13.01 8.80 -7.49
N ALA A 31 11.81 8.54 -6.97
CA ALA A 31 10.56 8.56 -7.72
C ALA A 31 9.75 9.81 -7.40
N PRO A 32 8.95 10.34 -8.34
CA PRO A 32 8.02 11.43 -8.06
C PRO A 32 6.88 10.97 -7.15
N SER A 33 6.28 11.92 -6.44
CA SER A 33 5.12 11.64 -5.61
C SER A 33 3.89 11.27 -6.46
N GLN A 34 2.88 10.72 -5.81
CA GLN A 34 1.61 10.39 -6.47
C GLN A 34 0.89 11.57 -7.12
N PHE A 35 1.27 12.81 -6.81
CA PHE A 35 0.70 14.03 -7.40
C PHE A 35 1.48 14.53 -8.61
N GLU A 36 2.67 13.99 -8.85
CA GLU A 36 3.63 14.42 -9.88
C GLU A 36 3.75 13.38 -11.01
N LYS A 37 2.95 12.32 -10.99
CA LYS A 37 2.91 11.25 -12.00
C LYS A 37 1.49 10.75 -12.24
N TYR A 38 1.31 9.97 -13.31
CA TYR A 38 0.09 9.18 -13.46
C TYR A 38 0.00 8.12 -12.38
N GLU A 39 -1.16 8.04 -11.73
CA GLU A 39 -1.42 7.10 -10.64
C GLU A 39 -2.82 6.50 -10.78
N ALA A 40 -2.96 5.22 -10.48
CA ALA A 40 -4.22 4.51 -10.61
C ALA A 40 -4.72 4.01 -9.25
N THR A 41 -6.03 3.98 -9.07
CA THR A 41 -6.68 3.44 -7.88
C THR A 41 -7.06 1.99 -8.15
N TYR A 42 -6.45 1.04 -7.40
CA TYR A 42 -6.65 -0.40 -7.61
C TYR A 42 -7.53 -1.09 -6.58
N PHE A 43 -7.82 -0.46 -5.44
CA PHE A 43 -8.45 -1.12 -4.29
C PHE A 43 -9.87 -0.65 -4.01
N ASN A 44 -10.63 -0.37 -5.06
CA ASN A 44 -12.05 -0.08 -4.97
C ASN A 44 -12.82 -1.38 -5.25
N PHE A 45 -13.27 -2.05 -4.21
CA PHE A 45 -14.05 -3.27 -4.30
C PHE A 45 -15.48 -2.96 -3.86
N ASP A 46 -16.20 -2.20 -4.68
CA ASP A 46 -17.59 -1.88 -4.45
C ASP A 46 -18.51 -2.87 -5.17
N PHE A 47 -19.73 -3.00 -4.66
CA PHE A 47 -20.76 -3.80 -5.27
C PHE A 47 -22.07 -2.98 -5.31
N PRO A 48 -22.82 -2.99 -6.40
CA PRO A 48 -22.62 -3.79 -7.63
C PRO A 48 -21.69 -3.14 -8.66
N LYS A 49 -21.28 -1.88 -8.47
CA LYS A 49 -20.48 -1.13 -9.43
C LYS A 49 -19.07 -0.92 -8.93
N ASN A 50 -18.10 -1.36 -9.74
CA ASN A 50 -16.70 -1.10 -9.50
C ASN A 50 -16.20 0.08 -10.32
N PHE A 51 -15.37 0.87 -9.71
CA PHE A 51 -14.88 2.14 -10.22
C PHE A 51 -13.36 2.11 -10.38
N PHE A 52 -12.86 2.69 -11.47
CA PHE A 52 -11.44 2.85 -11.72
C PHE A 52 -11.11 4.31 -12.03
N HIS A 53 -10.05 4.83 -11.43
CA HIS A 53 -9.60 6.19 -11.64
C HIS A 53 -8.12 6.21 -12.01
N LEU A 54 -7.80 6.74 -13.18
CA LEU A 54 -6.46 7.10 -13.58
C LEU A 54 -6.26 8.60 -13.33
N ARG A 55 -5.56 8.93 -12.25
CA ARG A 55 -5.24 10.32 -11.92
C ARG A 55 -4.09 10.81 -12.77
N ARG A 56 -4.24 11.98 -13.36
CA ARG A 56 -3.19 12.70 -14.07
C ARG A 56 -2.30 13.44 -13.07
N PRO A 57 -1.02 13.70 -13.41
CA PRO A 57 -0.17 14.55 -12.59
C PRO A 57 -0.78 15.94 -12.42
N LEU A 58 -0.67 16.49 -11.22
CA LEU A 58 -1.11 17.85 -10.86
C LEU A 58 0.05 18.83 -10.87
N PHE A 59 1.27 18.34 -10.69
CA PHE A 59 2.50 19.12 -10.61
C PHE A 59 3.57 18.47 -11.47
N GLU A 60 4.52 19.28 -11.89
CA GLU A 60 5.75 18.77 -12.51
C GLU A 60 6.61 18.04 -11.47
N PRO A 61 7.19 16.90 -11.85
CA PRO A 61 8.06 16.16 -10.94
C PRO A 61 9.36 16.92 -10.64
N PRO A 62 9.91 16.79 -9.42
CA PRO A 62 11.21 17.38 -9.10
C PRO A 62 12.31 16.89 -10.06
N PRO A 63 13.28 17.76 -10.42
CA PRO A 63 14.40 17.37 -11.26
C PRO A 63 15.17 16.17 -10.68
N GLY A 64 15.52 15.22 -11.55
CA GLY A 64 16.26 14.02 -11.16
C GLY A 64 15.39 12.85 -10.68
N THR A 65 14.07 13.02 -10.56
CA THR A 65 13.15 11.92 -10.29
C THR A 65 12.70 11.25 -11.58
N LEU A 66 12.42 9.95 -11.52
CA LEU A 66 11.88 9.17 -12.64
C LEU A 66 10.67 8.35 -12.15
N PRO A 67 9.57 8.30 -12.92
CA PRO A 67 8.45 7.43 -12.56
C PRO A 67 8.88 5.97 -12.60
N GLU A 68 8.31 5.14 -11.73
CA GLU A 68 8.70 3.74 -11.56
C GLU A 68 8.72 2.92 -12.86
N PRO A 69 7.77 3.10 -13.82
CA PRO A 69 7.85 2.42 -15.11
C PRO A 69 9.12 2.74 -15.89
N GLU A 70 9.60 4.00 -15.84
CA GLU A 70 10.85 4.41 -16.48
C GLU A 70 12.07 3.79 -15.79
N ILE A 71 12.07 3.78 -14.44
CA ILE A 71 13.15 3.13 -13.67
C ILE A 71 13.26 1.66 -14.03
N HIS A 72 12.14 0.94 -14.01
CA HIS A 72 12.11 -0.48 -14.36
C HIS A 72 12.51 -0.74 -15.81
N ALA A 73 12.06 0.09 -16.74
CA ALA A 73 12.42 -0.04 -18.14
C ALA A 73 13.93 0.09 -18.36
N ARG A 74 14.56 1.11 -17.76
CA ARG A 74 16.04 1.30 -17.83
C ARG A 74 16.79 0.11 -17.20
N LEU A 75 16.31 -0.44 -16.10
CA LEU A 75 16.93 -1.62 -15.49
C LEU A 75 16.86 -2.85 -16.40
N VAL A 76 15.71 -3.11 -17.02
CA VAL A 76 15.50 -4.23 -17.97
C VAL A 76 16.38 -4.07 -19.21
N GLU A 77 16.47 -2.85 -19.75
CA GLU A 77 17.33 -2.50 -20.88
C GLU A 77 18.82 -2.66 -20.54
N ALA A 78 19.25 -2.17 -19.37
CA ALA A 78 20.64 -2.28 -18.92
C ALA A 78 21.06 -3.75 -18.68
N LEU A 79 20.13 -4.62 -18.33
CA LEU A 79 20.35 -6.05 -18.22
C LEU A 79 20.42 -6.78 -19.60
N GLY A 80 20.17 -6.07 -20.69
CA GLY A 80 20.09 -6.65 -22.04
C GLY A 80 18.92 -7.62 -22.21
N ALA A 81 17.91 -7.55 -21.33
CA ALA A 81 16.80 -8.49 -21.33
C ALA A 81 15.74 -8.17 -22.43
N LEU A 82 15.72 -6.94 -22.91
CA LEU A 82 15.00 -6.49 -24.09
C LEU A 82 15.95 -5.66 -24.96
N THR A 83 15.93 -5.91 -26.27
CA THR A 83 16.80 -5.25 -27.24
C THR A 83 15.98 -4.31 -28.15
N PRO A 84 16.64 -3.40 -28.88
CA PRO A 84 15.94 -2.64 -29.93
C PRO A 84 15.24 -3.53 -30.95
N ASP A 85 15.83 -4.64 -31.35
CA ASP A 85 15.26 -5.59 -32.30
C ASP A 85 13.94 -6.21 -31.79
N ASP A 86 13.78 -6.36 -30.49
CA ASP A 86 12.53 -6.81 -29.87
C ASP A 86 11.45 -5.72 -29.88
N LEU A 87 11.83 -4.46 -29.70
CA LEU A 87 10.93 -3.35 -29.46
C LEU A 87 10.53 -2.57 -30.76
N ASP A 88 11.45 -2.41 -31.70
CA ASP A 88 11.24 -1.54 -32.86
C ASP A 88 10.10 -2.01 -33.78
N PRO A 89 9.89 -3.32 -34.03
CA PRO A 89 8.72 -3.79 -34.78
C PRO A 89 7.39 -3.42 -34.08
N LEU A 90 7.39 -3.45 -32.75
CA LEU A 90 6.21 -3.11 -31.93
C LEU A 90 5.94 -1.61 -31.91
N LYS A 91 7.00 -0.77 -31.81
CA LYS A 91 6.88 0.69 -31.94
C LYS A 91 6.28 1.05 -33.30
N ALA A 92 6.83 0.51 -34.39
CA ALA A 92 6.30 0.73 -35.73
C ALA A 92 4.83 0.25 -35.91
N ALA A 93 4.45 -0.80 -35.18
CA ALA A 93 3.06 -1.26 -35.16
C ALA A 93 2.16 -0.29 -34.35
N ALA A 94 2.64 0.23 -33.23
CA ALA A 94 1.91 1.21 -32.41
C ALA A 94 1.64 2.53 -33.15
N GLU A 95 2.59 3.00 -33.95
CA GLU A 95 2.43 4.18 -34.83
C GLU A 95 1.32 3.99 -35.85
N ARG A 96 1.07 2.76 -36.31
CA ARG A 96 -0.04 2.43 -37.23
C ARG A 96 -1.38 2.29 -36.54
N GLY A 97 -1.41 2.40 -35.22
CA GLY A 97 -2.60 2.31 -34.39
C GLY A 97 -2.72 1.02 -33.58
N ARG A 98 -3.56 1.07 -32.53
CA ARG A 98 -3.69 -0.01 -31.55
C ARG A 98 -4.12 -1.36 -32.14
N GLY A 99 -4.92 -1.38 -33.20
CA GLY A 99 -5.28 -2.64 -33.87
C GLY A 99 -4.10 -3.34 -34.54
N ALA A 100 -3.18 -2.58 -35.17
CA ALA A 100 -1.94 -3.12 -35.72
C ALA A 100 -0.97 -3.55 -34.59
N PHE A 101 -0.89 -2.74 -33.54
CA PHE A 101 -0.11 -3.04 -32.37
C PHE A 101 -0.57 -4.34 -31.70
N ALA A 102 -1.88 -4.53 -31.49
CA ALA A 102 -2.43 -5.73 -30.86
C ALA A 102 -1.97 -7.01 -31.57
N LYS A 103 -2.09 -7.05 -32.91
CA LYS A 103 -1.64 -8.21 -33.69
C LYS A 103 -0.16 -8.50 -33.52
N ALA A 104 0.69 -7.47 -33.59
CA ALA A 104 2.12 -7.60 -33.45
C ALA A 104 2.51 -8.02 -32.01
N PHE A 105 1.91 -7.37 -31.01
CA PHE A 105 2.21 -7.61 -29.60
C PHE A 105 1.81 -9.02 -29.16
N PHE A 106 0.57 -9.46 -29.45
CA PHE A 106 0.15 -10.81 -29.07
C PHE A 106 0.92 -11.91 -29.83
N THR A 107 1.32 -11.67 -31.06
CA THR A 107 2.22 -12.60 -31.77
C THR A 107 3.57 -12.65 -31.09
N ALA A 108 4.17 -11.50 -30.77
CA ALA A 108 5.46 -11.42 -30.09
C ALA A 108 5.43 -12.07 -28.70
N MET A 109 4.34 -11.90 -27.94
CA MET A 109 4.12 -12.56 -26.63
C MET A 109 4.18 -14.08 -26.70
N THR A 110 3.75 -14.68 -27.83
CA THR A 110 3.77 -16.15 -28.01
C THR A 110 5.08 -16.67 -28.55
N THR A 111 5.84 -15.83 -29.25
CA THR A 111 7.08 -16.24 -29.95
C THR A 111 8.35 -15.83 -29.24
N ASN A 112 8.31 -14.81 -28.39
CA ASN A 112 9.46 -14.30 -27.66
C ASN A 112 9.20 -14.30 -26.14
N PRO A 113 9.85 -15.22 -25.37
CA PRO A 113 9.67 -15.29 -23.92
C PRO A 113 10.09 -14.01 -23.16
N ALA A 114 11.04 -13.24 -23.69
CA ALA A 114 11.45 -11.98 -23.07
C ALA A 114 10.34 -10.94 -23.15
N ILE A 115 9.67 -10.82 -24.30
CA ILE A 115 8.51 -9.93 -24.47
C ILE A 115 7.37 -10.34 -23.52
N SER A 116 7.10 -11.63 -23.40
CA SER A 116 6.09 -12.16 -22.48
C SER A 116 6.43 -11.82 -21.02
N LYS A 117 7.68 -12.07 -20.61
CA LYS A 117 8.17 -11.84 -19.24
C LYS A 117 8.15 -10.36 -18.87
N PHE A 118 8.52 -9.49 -19.79
CA PHE A 118 8.64 -8.05 -19.56
C PHE A 118 7.51 -7.24 -20.24
N ALA A 119 6.36 -7.85 -20.48
CA ALA A 119 5.22 -7.23 -21.16
C ALA A 119 4.86 -5.81 -20.65
N PRO A 120 4.87 -5.50 -19.35
CA PRO A 120 4.65 -4.14 -18.85
C PRO A 120 5.66 -3.13 -19.39
N VAL A 121 6.95 -3.50 -19.43
CA VAL A 121 8.02 -2.64 -19.99
C VAL A 121 7.88 -2.48 -21.48
N VAL A 122 7.53 -3.57 -22.18
CA VAL A 122 7.27 -3.53 -23.64
C VAL A 122 6.12 -2.57 -23.94
N LEU A 123 4.99 -2.68 -23.24
CA LEU A 123 3.85 -1.75 -23.40
C LEU A 123 4.26 -0.29 -23.13
N TYR A 124 5.01 -0.06 -22.05
CA TYR A 124 5.51 1.27 -21.71
C TYR A 124 6.39 1.86 -22.83
N ARG A 125 7.32 1.09 -23.36
CA ARG A 125 8.31 1.54 -24.36
C ARG A 125 7.75 1.62 -25.79
N THR A 126 6.68 0.90 -26.11
CA THR A 126 6.18 0.78 -27.48
C THR A 126 4.84 1.48 -27.67
N LEU A 127 3.80 1.10 -26.93
CA LEU A 127 2.48 1.74 -26.97
C LEU A 127 2.48 3.07 -26.20
N GLY A 128 3.19 3.15 -25.08
CA GLY A 128 3.20 4.31 -24.20
C GLY A 128 3.45 5.65 -24.90
N PRO A 129 4.48 5.79 -25.75
CA PRO A 129 4.77 7.04 -26.46
C PRO A 129 3.64 7.54 -27.38
N THR A 130 2.73 6.63 -27.81
CA THR A 130 1.58 7.00 -28.68
C THR A 130 0.36 7.47 -27.89
N LEU A 131 0.39 7.38 -26.54
CA LEU A 131 -0.73 7.77 -25.71
C LEU A 131 -0.79 9.28 -25.48
N PRO A 132 -2.00 9.86 -25.38
CA PRO A 132 -2.16 11.30 -25.21
C PRO A 132 -1.62 11.80 -23.86
N ASN A 133 -1.29 13.10 -23.81
CA ASN A 133 -0.94 13.82 -22.57
C ASN A 133 0.24 13.22 -21.78
N GLY A 134 1.17 12.53 -22.42
CA GLY A 134 2.30 11.90 -21.75
C GLY A 134 1.93 10.70 -20.88
N ALA A 135 0.78 10.06 -21.13
CA ALA A 135 0.27 8.94 -20.33
C ALA A 135 0.98 7.59 -20.60
N ALA A 136 2.27 7.61 -20.94
CA ALA A 136 3.04 6.39 -21.24
C ALA A 136 2.94 5.33 -20.12
N SER A 137 2.95 5.75 -18.86
CA SER A 137 2.80 4.87 -17.69
C SER A 137 1.45 4.13 -17.65
N ALA A 138 0.42 4.65 -18.33
CA ALA A 138 -0.89 4.01 -18.42
C ALA A 138 -0.96 2.90 -19.49
N ALA A 139 0.08 2.70 -20.28
CA ALA A 139 0.05 1.70 -21.37
C ALA A 139 -0.23 0.28 -20.87
N ILE A 140 0.19 -0.08 -19.66
CA ILE A 140 -0.10 -1.38 -19.06
C ILE A 140 -1.61 -1.61 -18.89
N LEU A 141 -2.39 -0.56 -18.68
CA LEU A 141 -3.85 -0.64 -18.51
C LEU A 141 -4.53 -1.12 -19.77
N TRP A 142 -3.94 -0.86 -20.96
CA TRP A 142 -4.47 -1.36 -22.23
C TRP A 142 -4.60 -2.89 -22.20
N GLY A 143 -3.52 -3.60 -21.85
CA GLY A 143 -3.57 -5.05 -21.69
C GLY A 143 -4.55 -5.50 -20.60
N GLY A 144 -4.58 -4.78 -19.48
CA GLY A 144 -5.52 -5.04 -18.37
C GLY A 144 -6.99 -4.91 -18.78
N CYS A 145 -7.34 -3.89 -19.57
CA CYS A 145 -8.69 -3.71 -20.10
C CYS A 145 -9.14 -4.88 -20.99
N HIS A 146 -8.29 -5.30 -21.92
CA HIS A 146 -8.58 -6.45 -22.78
C HIS A 146 -8.77 -7.74 -21.99
N LEU A 147 -7.88 -8.03 -21.03
CA LEU A 147 -8.01 -9.21 -20.17
C LEU A 147 -9.28 -9.15 -19.30
N TYR A 148 -9.62 -7.97 -18.80
CA TYR A 148 -10.80 -7.81 -17.96
C TYR A 148 -12.10 -8.08 -18.74
N VAL A 149 -12.28 -7.44 -19.90
CA VAL A 149 -13.52 -7.62 -20.70
C VAL A 149 -13.65 -9.04 -21.24
N GLN A 150 -12.53 -9.69 -21.55
CA GLN A 150 -12.53 -11.10 -21.96
C GLN A 150 -12.99 -12.02 -20.83
N ALA A 151 -12.53 -11.75 -19.60
CA ALA A 151 -12.86 -12.55 -18.42
C ALA A 151 -14.25 -12.25 -17.84
N ASN A 152 -14.78 -11.02 -18.05
CA ASN A 152 -16.03 -10.54 -17.45
C ASN A 152 -16.91 -9.80 -18.47
N PRO A 153 -17.29 -10.44 -19.59
CA PRO A 153 -17.97 -9.75 -20.69
C PRO A 153 -19.33 -9.18 -20.28
N GLU A 154 -20.11 -9.90 -19.48
CA GLU A 154 -21.44 -9.48 -19.04
C GLU A 154 -21.36 -8.25 -18.12
N SER A 155 -20.44 -8.26 -17.16
CA SER A 155 -20.22 -7.16 -16.23
C SER A 155 -19.71 -5.90 -16.93
N ALA A 156 -18.80 -6.06 -17.91
CA ALA A 156 -18.31 -4.97 -18.74
C ALA A 156 -19.41 -4.38 -19.61
N ALA A 157 -20.24 -5.23 -20.27
CA ALA A 157 -21.35 -4.78 -21.09
C ALA A 157 -22.39 -3.99 -20.29
N ARG A 158 -22.75 -4.43 -19.08
CA ARG A 158 -23.64 -3.68 -18.17
C ARG A 158 -23.06 -2.33 -17.74
N ALA A 159 -21.74 -2.20 -17.74
CA ALA A 159 -21.05 -0.94 -17.50
C ALA A 159 -20.93 -0.05 -18.76
N GLY A 160 -21.43 -0.49 -19.91
CA GLY A 160 -21.42 0.25 -21.18
C GLY A 160 -20.27 -0.13 -22.13
N PHE A 161 -19.50 -1.19 -21.81
CA PHE A 161 -18.38 -1.69 -22.62
C PHE A 161 -18.76 -2.97 -23.34
N ASP A 162 -19.67 -2.86 -24.29
CA ASP A 162 -20.19 -3.94 -25.13
C ASP A 162 -19.43 -4.05 -26.45
N GLY A 163 -19.62 -5.18 -27.15
CA GLY A 163 -19.04 -5.48 -28.45
C GLY A 163 -18.23 -6.78 -28.44
N ASP A 164 -17.46 -6.99 -29.51
CA ASP A 164 -16.45 -8.04 -29.51
C ASP A 164 -15.35 -7.71 -28.45
N PRO A 165 -14.60 -8.71 -27.94
CA PRO A 165 -13.65 -8.49 -26.86
C PRO A 165 -12.59 -7.41 -27.15
N PHE A 166 -12.17 -7.26 -28.40
CA PHE A 166 -11.20 -6.24 -28.75
C PHE A 166 -11.84 -4.85 -28.67
N THR A 167 -12.99 -4.66 -29.33
CA THR A 167 -13.73 -3.38 -29.34
C THR A 167 -14.11 -2.95 -27.90
N ALA A 168 -14.59 -3.87 -27.07
CA ALA A 168 -14.95 -3.59 -25.69
C ALA A 168 -13.73 -3.18 -24.85
N GLY A 169 -12.59 -3.87 -25.02
CA GLY A 169 -11.32 -3.52 -24.37
C GLY A 169 -10.82 -2.14 -24.76
N GLU A 170 -10.89 -1.78 -26.05
CA GLU A 170 -10.52 -0.46 -26.55
C GLU A 170 -11.43 0.64 -25.98
N LYS A 171 -12.76 0.43 -25.97
CA LYS A 171 -13.73 1.37 -25.37
C LYS A 171 -13.42 1.62 -23.88
N LEU A 172 -13.14 0.55 -23.12
CA LEU A 172 -12.81 0.67 -21.70
C LEU A 172 -11.51 1.43 -21.50
N PHE A 173 -10.47 1.12 -22.26
CA PHE A 173 -9.18 1.81 -22.16
C PHE A 173 -9.31 3.30 -22.51
N ASP A 174 -10.02 3.63 -23.59
CA ASP A 174 -10.28 5.03 -23.95
C ASP A 174 -11.09 5.77 -22.89
N ALA A 175 -12.08 5.11 -22.29
CA ALA A 175 -12.85 5.71 -21.19
C ALA A 175 -11.95 6.02 -19.99
N ILE A 176 -11.03 5.12 -19.61
CA ILE A 176 -10.08 5.34 -18.51
C ILE A 176 -9.15 6.51 -18.82
N LEU A 177 -8.60 6.59 -20.03
CA LEU A 177 -7.68 7.67 -20.42
C LEU A 177 -8.37 9.05 -20.44
N ASN A 178 -9.66 9.09 -20.80
CA ASN A 178 -10.38 10.34 -21.04
C ASN A 178 -11.28 10.79 -19.89
N SER A 179 -11.44 9.98 -18.83
CA SER A 179 -12.31 10.29 -17.69
C SER A 179 -11.52 10.82 -16.47
N PRO A 180 -11.36 12.13 -16.31
CA PRO A 180 -10.57 12.71 -15.24
C PRO A 180 -11.13 12.43 -13.83
N SER A 181 -12.42 12.12 -13.74
CA SER A 181 -13.11 11.75 -12.49
C SER A 181 -13.26 10.24 -12.29
N GLY A 182 -12.68 9.44 -13.21
CA GLY A 182 -12.78 8.00 -13.19
C GLY A 182 -13.98 7.43 -13.96
N VAL A 183 -14.05 6.11 -14.03
CA VAL A 183 -15.04 5.38 -14.82
C VAL A 183 -15.56 4.18 -14.05
N VAL A 184 -16.86 3.91 -14.11
CA VAL A 184 -17.43 2.64 -13.70
C VAL A 184 -17.06 1.61 -14.78
N PHE A 185 -16.17 0.69 -14.47
CA PHE A 185 -15.66 -0.30 -15.44
C PHE A 185 -16.38 -1.64 -15.38
N ALA A 186 -17.12 -1.88 -14.29
CA ALA A 186 -17.84 -3.10 -14.02
C ALA A 186 -19.20 -2.81 -13.38
N SER A 187 -20.21 -3.55 -13.75
CA SER A 187 -21.50 -3.60 -13.06
C SER A 187 -21.93 -5.05 -12.89
N ASP A 188 -21.79 -5.54 -11.66
CA ASP A 188 -22.08 -6.94 -11.32
C ASP A 188 -23.53 -7.09 -10.84
N GLU A 189 -24.13 -8.25 -11.10
CA GLU A 189 -25.35 -8.71 -10.46
C GLU A 189 -25.01 -9.65 -9.31
N TYR A 190 -25.95 -9.82 -8.38
CA TYR A 190 -25.72 -10.69 -7.20
C TYR A 190 -25.37 -12.13 -7.64
N GLU A 191 -26.05 -12.63 -8.67
CA GLU A 191 -25.87 -13.97 -9.22
C GLU A 191 -24.47 -14.18 -9.81
N ASP A 192 -23.81 -13.13 -10.30
CA ASP A 192 -22.44 -13.20 -10.81
C ASP A 192 -21.42 -13.55 -9.72
N SER A 193 -21.74 -13.24 -8.47
CA SER A 193 -20.89 -13.56 -7.33
C SER A 193 -20.71 -15.07 -7.18
N TRP A 194 -21.74 -15.86 -7.44
CA TRP A 194 -21.68 -17.31 -7.36
C TRP A 194 -20.83 -17.94 -8.45
N LYS A 195 -20.77 -17.33 -9.64
CA LYS A 195 -19.89 -17.75 -10.75
C LYS A 195 -18.41 -17.63 -10.39
N ARG A 196 -18.08 -16.78 -9.40
CA ARG A 196 -16.71 -16.53 -8.93
C ARG A 196 -16.25 -17.46 -7.82
N VAL A 197 -17.15 -18.24 -7.22
CA VAL A 197 -16.79 -19.25 -6.22
C VAL A 197 -16.09 -20.41 -6.93
N ARG A 198 -14.80 -20.60 -6.62
CA ARG A 198 -13.93 -21.59 -7.27
C ARG A 198 -13.61 -22.79 -6.37
N LEU A 199 -14.31 -22.94 -5.27
CA LEU A 199 -14.19 -24.09 -4.37
C LEU A 199 -14.94 -25.30 -4.97
N PRO A 200 -14.56 -26.53 -4.58
CA PRO A 200 -15.25 -27.74 -5.04
C PRO A 200 -16.77 -27.67 -4.82
N GLY A 201 -17.52 -28.00 -5.87
CA GLY A 201 -18.98 -27.92 -5.87
C GLY A 201 -19.57 -26.51 -5.88
N ASN A 202 -18.77 -25.47 -6.15
CA ASN A 202 -19.16 -24.05 -6.08
C ASN A 202 -19.78 -23.67 -4.72
N MET A 203 -19.34 -24.31 -3.65
CA MET A 203 -19.83 -24.11 -2.30
C MET A 203 -18.90 -23.19 -1.52
N VAL A 204 -19.48 -22.32 -0.70
CA VAL A 204 -18.72 -21.52 0.27
C VAL A 204 -18.41 -22.38 1.49
N ASN A 205 -17.14 -22.53 1.84
CA ASN A 205 -16.76 -23.24 3.06
C ASN A 205 -16.89 -22.28 4.26
N LEU A 206 -17.93 -22.48 5.07
CA LEU A 206 -18.20 -21.70 6.28
C LEU A 206 -17.49 -22.26 7.51
N VAL A 207 -17.07 -23.52 7.47
CA VAL A 207 -16.39 -24.19 8.59
C VAL A 207 -14.92 -24.36 8.24
N ILE A 208 -14.07 -23.61 8.90
CA ILE A 208 -12.61 -23.68 8.75
C ILE A 208 -12.05 -24.28 10.05
N PRO A 209 -11.64 -25.57 10.06
CA PRO A 209 -11.23 -26.27 11.28
C PRO A 209 -10.11 -25.55 12.05
N GLU A 210 -9.16 -24.96 11.34
CA GLU A 210 -8.03 -24.21 11.92
C GLU A 210 -8.51 -22.97 12.68
N LEU A 211 -9.50 -22.24 12.14
CA LEU A 211 -10.11 -21.09 12.83
C LEU A 211 -10.87 -21.54 14.08
N LEU A 212 -11.62 -22.62 13.99
CA LEU A 212 -12.36 -23.16 15.16
C LEU A 212 -11.40 -23.60 16.25
N ALA A 213 -10.29 -24.25 15.91
CA ALA A 213 -9.26 -24.64 16.87
C ALA A 213 -8.62 -23.43 17.57
N GLU A 214 -8.37 -22.33 16.84
CA GLU A 214 -7.87 -21.10 17.46
C GLU A 214 -8.93 -20.42 18.34
N MET A 215 -10.20 -20.42 17.93
CA MET A 215 -11.30 -19.89 18.75
C MET A 215 -11.43 -20.64 20.09
N GLN A 216 -11.27 -21.97 20.12
CA GLN A 216 -11.30 -22.76 21.36
C GLN A 216 -10.17 -22.35 22.33
N LYS A 217 -8.99 -21.99 21.82
CA LYS A 217 -7.87 -21.52 22.64
C LYS A 217 -8.17 -20.17 23.32
N LEU A 218 -9.03 -19.34 22.74
CA LEU A 218 -9.40 -18.04 23.33
C LEU A 218 -10.15 -18.21 24.66
N ALA A 219 -10.99 -19.24 24.77
CA ALA A 219 -11.77 -19.51 25.99
C ALA A 219 -10.91 -19.99 27.17
N THR A 220 -9.77 -20.63 26.89
CA THR A 220 -8.90 -21.27 27.88
C THR A 220 -7.53 -20.61 28.04
N GLY A 221 -7.26 -19.61 27.19
CA GLY A 221 -5.98 -18.91 27.21
C GLY A 221 -5.74 -18.11 28.50
N PRO A 222 -4.47 -17.95 28.93
CA PRO A 222 -4.15 -17.12 30.09
C PRO A 222 -4.57 -15.66 29.84
N PRO A 223 -4.94 -14.93 30.90
CA PRO A 223 -5.22 -13.51 30.80
C PRO A 223 -4.00 -12.79 30.21
N ARG A 224 -4.20 -11.92 29.23
CA ARG A 224 -3.09 -11.19 28.59
C ARG A 224 -2.46 -10.13 29.50
N ARG A 225 -3.21 -9.65 30.51
CA ARG A 225 -2.71 -8.77 31.55
C ARG A 225 -2.08 -9.59 32.69
N SER A 226 -0.99 -9.10 33.23
CA SER A 226 -0.30 -9.66 34.41
C SER A 226 0.08 -8.53 35.36
N SER A 227 0.60 -8.88 36.53
CA SER A 227 1.19 -7.90 37.46
C SER A 227 2.31 -7.08 36.81
N ASP A 228 3.10 -7.71 35.95
CA ASP A 228 4.23 -7.05 35.27
C ASP A 228 3.78 -6.15 34.12
N PHE A 229 2.65 -6.47 33.48
CA PHE A 229 2.05 -5.74 32.38
C PHE A 229 0.55 -5.52 32.62
N PRO A 230 0.20 -4.55 33.52
CA PRO A 230 -1.18 -4.36 33.97
C PRO A 230 -2.09 -3.70 32.92
N PHE A 231 -1.51 -3.13 31.86
CA PHE A 231 -2.25 -2.46 30.81
C PHE A 231 -2.28 -3.26 29.51
N ILE A 232 -3.28 -2.98 28.71
CA ILE A 232 -3.35 -3.39 27.30
C ILE A 232 -3.13 -2.15 26.44
N LEU A 233 -2.07 -2.16 25.65
CA LEU A 233 -1.76 -1.14 24.68
C LEU A 233 -2.46 -1.46 23.35
N SER A 234 -3.28 -0.53 22.84
CA SER A 234 -3.70 -0.45 21.47
C SER A 234 -2.70 0.42 20.70
N ALA A 235 -1.70 -0.21 20.14
CA ALA A 235 -0.74 0.43 19.26
C ALA A 235 -1.33 0.50 17.85
N GLY A 236 -1.36 1.68 17.24
CA GLY A 236 -1.88 1.85 15.90
C GLY A 236 -3.25 2.51 15.81
N GLU A 237 -3.62 3.31 16.79
CA GLU A 237 -4.77 4.21 16.67
C GLU A 237 -4.62 5.06 15.40
N ARG A 238 -5.68 5.11 14.60
CA ARG A 238 -5.74 5.99 13.45
C ARG A 238 -6.19 7.37 13.88
N ARG A 239 -5.28 8.31 13.81
CA ARG A 239 -5.56 9.76 13.85
C ARG A 239 -5.34 10.33 12.45
N SER A 240 -5.47 11.64 12.29
CA SER A 240 -5.16 12.32 11.00
C SER A 240 -3.73 12.07 10.49
N GLU A 241 -2.86 11.60 11.37
CA GLU A 241 -1.45 11.31 11.11
C GLU A 241 -1.18 9.80 11.05
N THR A 242 -1.79 9.09 10.12
CA THR A 242 -1.56 7.64 9.98
C THR A 242 -0.34 7.33 9.12
N THR A 243 0.16 6.10 9.22
CA THR A 243 1.30 5.61 8.42
C THR A 243 1.09 5.68 6.91
N ASN A 244 -0.16 5.68 6.45
CA ASN A 244 -0.46 5.84 5.03
C ASN A 244 -0.26 7.27 4.54
N THR A 245 0.01 8.20 5.44
CA THR A 245 0.45 9.54 5.09
C THR A 245 1.97 9.57 5.12
N ILE A 246 2.59 9.95 4.03
CA ILE A 246 4.05 10.14 3.93
C ILE A 246 4.52 11.43 4.60
N ILE A 247 3.71 12.00 5.47
CA ILE A 247 3.95 13.28 6.11
C ILE A 247 4.80 13.04 7.36
N ARG A 248 6.05 13.49 7.30
CA ARG A 248 7.02 13.42 8.40
C ARG A 248 7.07 14.71 9.20
N ASN A 249 6.92 15.86 8.52
CA ASN A 249 6.82 17.17 9.15
C ASN A 249 5.44 17.36 9.81
N SER A 250 5.42 17.66 11.09
CA SER A 250 4.20 17.89 11.87
C SER A 250 3.80 19.38 11.97
N ASP A 251 4.57 20.32 11.44
CA ASP A 251 4.35 21.76 11.64
C ASP A 251 3.01 22.25 11.09
N TRP A 252 2.47 21.59 10.06
CA TRP A 252 1.14 21.88 9.54
C TRP A 252 -0.02 21.33 10.41
N ARG A 253 0.29 20.51 11.42
CA ARG A 253 -0.68 19.93 12.35
C ARG A 253 -1.00 20.92 13.47
N LYS A 254 -1.89 21.84 13.20
CA LYS A 254 -2.22 22.94 14.12
C LYS A 254 -3.05 22.53 15.34
N LYS A 255 -3.54 21.28 15.43
CA LYS A 255 -4.45 20.85 16.52
C LYS A 255 -4.10 19.44 16.99
N GLY A 256 -3.95 19.28 18.29
CA GLY A 256 -3.82 18.01 18.99
C GLY A 256 -2.39 17.72 19.48
N ARG A 257 -2.31 16.86 20.49
CA ARG A 257 -1.05 16.33 21.02
C ARG A 257 -0.59 15.20 20.08
N ALA A 258 0.12 15.58 19.05
CA ALA A 258 0.63 14.61 18.07
C ALA A 258 1.50 13.57 18.79
N GLY A 259 1.12 12.30 18.69
CA GLY A 259 1.91 11.19 19.22
C GLY A 259 1.76 10.92 20.71
N ALA A 260 0.90 11.63 21.44
CA ALA A 260 0.70 11.36 22.86
C ALA A 260 0.00 10.01 23.10
N LEU A 261 0.40 9.34 24.17
CA LEU A 261 -0.23 8.14 24.69
C LEU A 261 -1.51 8.53 25.46
N ARG A 262 -2.65 8.02 25.03
CA ARG A 262 -3.91 8.21 25.75
C ARG A 262 -4.01 7.25 26.93
N VAL A 263 -4.37 7.82 28.09
CA VAL A 263 -4.52 7.13 29.35
C VAL A 263 -5.86 7.54 29.99
N ASN A 264 -6.58 6.57 30.59
CA ASN A 264 -7.78 6.88 31.35
C ASN A 264 -7.48 7.77 32.56
N PRO A 265 -8.37 8.74 32.94
CA PRO A 265 -8.13 9.61 34.09
C PRO A 265 -7.85 8.87 35.42
N GLN A 266 -8.52 7.75 35.69
CA GLN A 266 -8.30 6.97 36.91
C GLN A 266 -6.91 6.32 36.93
N ASP A 267 -6.49 5.77 35.79
CA ASP A 267 -5.16 5.16 35.63
C ASP A 267 -4.06 6.23 35.74
N ALA A 268 -4.26 7.37 35.09
CA ALA A 268 -3.32 8.49 35.19
C ALA A 268 -3.17 9.00 36.61
N HIS A 269 -4.27 9.19 37.35
CA HIS A 269 -4.28 9.59 38.75
C HIS A 269 -3.55 8.56 39.64
N ALA A 270 -3.82 7.26 39.45
CA ALA A 270 -3.18 6.20 40.20
C ALA A 270 -1.64 6.14 40.00
N LEU A 271 -1.17 6.60 38.82
CA LEU A 271 0.25 6.69 38.47
C LEU A 271 0.88 8.06 38.78
N GLY A 272 0.09 9.04 39.27
CA GLY A 272 0.55 10.41 39.47
C GLY A 272 0.87 11.16 38.18
N LEU A 273 0.21 10.82 37.10
CA LEU A 273 0.43 11.39 35.76
C LEU A 273 -0.67 12.40 35.40
N SER A 274 -0.26 13.47 34.75
CA SER A 274 -1.10 14.53 34.20
C SER A 274 -0.89 14.67 32.70
N ASN A 275 -1.69 15.51 32.05
CA ASN A 275 -1.47 15.88 30.66
C ASN A 275 -0.08 16.49 30.47
N ASP A 276 0.56 16.09 29.38
CA ASP A 276 1.89 16.54 28.95
C ASP A 276 3.06 16.01 29.78
N ASP A 277 2.81 15.23 30.84
CA ASP A 277 3.86 14.52 31.57
C ASP A 277 4.54 13.49 30.68
N ARG A 278 5.78 13.16 31.03
CA ARG A 278 6.55 12.10 30.35
C ARG A 278 6.45 10.81 31.15
N ALA A 279 6.29 9.72 30.43
CA ALA A 279 6.28 8.39 31.01
C ALA A 279 7.06 7.41 30.13
N ARG A 280 7.53 6.32 30.71
CA ARG A 280 8.13 5.20 29.99
C ARG A 280 7.08 4.12 29.76
N LEU A 281 6.73 3.91 28.49
CA LEU A 281 5.87 2.81 28.05
C LEU A 281 6.73 1.59 27.78
N ILE A 282 6.45 0.48 28.46
CA ILE A 282 7.24 -0.75 28.42
C ILE A 282 6.34 -1.90 27.94
N THR A 283 6.85 -2.67 27.00
CA THR A 283 6.26 -3.92 26.53
C THR A 283 7.29 -5.04 26.60
N ARG A 284 6.91 -6.27 26.30
CA ARG A 284 7.86 -7.39 26.18
C ARG A 284 8.91 -7.17 25.10
N ARG A 285 8.59 -6.38 24.08
CA ARG A 285 9.46 -6.12 22.94
C ARG A 285 10.51 -5.04 23.22
N GLY A 286 10.14 -4.02 23.98
CA GLY A 286 10.99 -2.87 24.22
C GLY A 286 10.30 -1.78 25.03
N SER A 287 10.94 -0.64 25.11
CA SER A 287 10.40 0.52 25.80
C SER A 287 10.58 1.81 24.99
N ALA A 288 9.71 2.77 25.23
CA ALA A 288 9.78 4.10 24.63
C ALA A 288 9.30 5.17 25.63
N GLU A 289 9.85 6.37 25.51
CA GLU A 289 9.34 7.53 26.23
C GLU A 289 8.17 8.13 25.47
N VAL A 290 7.09 8.41 26.19
CA VAL A 290 5.84 8.94 25.63
C VAL A 290 5.39 10.17 26.41
N THR A 291 4.70 11.07 25.73
CA THR A 291 3.94 12.16 26.37
C THR A 291 2.53 11.68 26.67
N ILE A 292 1.96 12.06 27.80
CA ILE A 292 0.66 11.62 28.26
C ILE A 292 -0.47 12.55 27.76
N GLU A 293 -1.54 11.95 27.29
CA GLU A 293 -2.84 12.59 27.05
C GLU A 293 -3.87 11.89 27.93
N VAL A 294 -4.35 12.56 28.98
CA VAL A 294 -5.43 12.05 29.82
C VAL A 294 -6.76 12.20 29.10
N SER A 295 -7.49 11.08 28.91
CA SER A 295 -8.70 11.07 28.10
C SER A 295 -9.77 10.12 28.65
N GLU A 296 -10.98 10.65 28.83
CA GLU A 296 -12.17 9.87 29.21
C GLU A 296 -12.61 8.89 28.11
N MET A 297 -12.11 9.06 26.88
CA MET A 297 -12.36 8.12 25.79
C MET A 297 -11.64 6.76 26.01
N MET A 298 -10.69 6.72 26.93
CA MET A 298 -9.97 5.47 27.26
C MET A 298 -10.68 4.73 28.36
N ARG A 299 -10.78 3.40 28.18
CA ARG A 299 -11.22 2.50 29.22
C ARG A 299 -10.09 2.27 30.23
N THR A 300 -10.41 2.16 31.53
CA THR A 300 -9.45 1.79 32.58
C THR A 300 -8.68 0.51 32.22
N GLY A 301 -7.37 0.53 32.43
CA GLY A 301 -6.46 -0.55 32.09
C GLY A 301 -6.12 -0.64 30.59
N HIS A 302 -6.49 0.36 29.79
CA HIS A 302 -6.18 0.41 28.37
C HIS A 302 -5.42 1.69 28.02
N LEU A 303 -4.46 1.54 27.13
CA LEU A 303 -3.62 2.61 26.60
C LEU A 303 -3.80 2.67 25.08
N SER A 304 -3.70 3.85 24.48
CA SER A 304 -3.76 4.02 23.02
C SER A 304 -2.63 4.91 22.52
N LEU A 305 -1.86 4.38 21.58
CA LEU A 305 -0.76 5.07 20.93
C LEU A 305 -1.02 5.16 19.42
N PRO A 306 -0.93 6.35 18.81
CA PRO A 306 -1.14 6.48 17.36
C PRO A 306 -0.01 5.82 16.56
N ASN A 307 -0.32 5.33 15.37
CA ASN A 307 0.68 4.91 14.41
C ASN A 307 1.10 6.05 13.47
N GLY A 308 2.12 5.82 12.64
CA GLY A 308 2.61 6.79 11.65
C GLY A 308 3.55 7.84 12.19
N LEU A 309 4.03 7.66 13.41
CA LEU A 309 4.96 8.54 14.11
C LEU A 309 6.24 7.81 14.53
N GLY A 310 7.18 8.52 15.16
CA GLY A 310 8.45 7.96 15.58
C GLY A 310 9.44 7.73 14.45
N MET A 311 9.25 8.42 13.32
CA MET A 311 10.16 8.45 12.18
C MET A 311 11.01 9.70 12.22
N ASP A 312 12.24 9.58 11.72
CA ASP A 312 13.15 10.71 11.63
C ASP A 312 12.69 11.68 10.53
N TYR A 313 12.74 12.95 10.85
CA TYR A 313 12.42 14.05 9.95
C TYR A 313 13.61 15.03 9.93
N ASP A 314 14.08 15.34 8.72
CA ASP A 314 15.10 16.37 8.51
C ASP A 314 14.42 17.73 8.54
N ALA A 315 14.71 18.51 9.56
CA ALA A 315 14.16 19.86 9.74
C ALA A 315 15.00 20.94 9.03
N GLY A 316 16.06 20.57 8.31
CA GLY A 316 17.05 21.46 7.71
C GLY A 316 18.28 21.67 8.59
N ASP A 317 19.34 22.25 8.01
CA ASP A 317 20.59 22.56 8.69
C ASP A 317 21.24 21.40 9.48
N GLY A 318 20.97 20.15 9.06
CA GLY A 318 21.47 18.93 9.70
C GLY A 318 20.75 18.54 10.99
N VAL A 319 19.64 19.19 11.31
CA VAL A 319 18.82 18.89 12.48
C VAL A 319 17.83 17.78 12.15
N THR A 320 17.94 16.65 12.82
CA THR A 320 16.97 15.56 12.75
C THR A 320 16.02 15.62 13.93
N LEU A 321 14.72 15.70 13.65
CA LEU A 321 13.65 15.63 14.66
C LEU A 321 12.94 14.29 14.58
N ARG A 322 12.46 13.82 15.75
CA ARG A 322 11.57 12.66 15.84
C ARG A 322 10.36 13.04 16.70
N ILE A 323 9.17 12.83 16.16
CA ILE A 323 7.92 13.16 16.84
C ILE A 323 7.17 11.87 17.12
N GLY A 324 6.79 11.69 18.40
CA GLY A 324 6.10 10.48 18.87
C GLY A 324 6.97 9.24 18.83
N VAL A 325 6.33 8.08 18.88
CA VAL A 325 6.97 6.76 18.99
C VAL A 325 6.52 5.85 17.86
N SER A 326 7.46 5.09 17.33
CA SER A 326 7.12 4.02 16.38
C SER A 326 6.52 2.82 17.12
N VAL A 327 5.26 2.52 16.85
CA VAL A 327 4.57 1.37 17.46
C VAL A 327 5.28 0.04 17.16
N ASN A 328 6.03 -0.04 16.08
CA ASN A 328 6.79 -1.22 15.70
C ASN A 328 7.99 -1.50 16.62
N GLU A 329 8.41 -0.54 17.43
CA GLU A 329 9.44 -0.72 18.48
C GLU A 329 8.86 -1.38 19.73
N LEU A 330 7.53 -1.37 19.88
CA LEU A 330 6.79 -1.87 21.03
C LEU A 330 6.02 -3.17 20.76
N THR A 331 5.94 -3.61 19.51
CA THR A 331 5.20 -4.81 19.09
C THR A 331 6.15 -5.92 18.65
N ALA A 332 5.96 -7.13 19.18
CA ALA A 332 6.79 -8.27 18.88
C ALA A 332 6.27 -9.03 17.64
N SER A 333 7.19 -9.63 16.88
CA SER A 333 6.85 -10.44 15.69
C SER A 333 6.13 -11.75 16.04
N GLU A 334 6.28 -12.21 17.27
CA GLU A 334 5.61 -13.39 17.81
C GLU A 334 4.14 -13.12 18.13
N ASP A 335 3.81 -11.87 18.44
CA ASP A 335 2.44 -11.42 18.75
C ASP A 335 1.66 -11.20 17.44
N ARG A 336 1.30 -12.30 16.79
CA ARG A 336 0.52 -12.33 15.54
C ARG A 336 -0.50 -13.46 15.57
N ASP A 337 -1.55 -13.35 14.75
CA ASP A 337 -2.46 -14.46 14.58
C ASP A 337 -1.79 -15.60 13.79
N PHE A 338 -2.20 -16.82 14.09
CA PHE A 338 -1.58 -18.02 13.54
C PHE A 338 -1.85 -18.20 12.04
N LEU A 339 -2.99 -17.77 11.54
CA LEU A 339 -3.44 -18.06 10.18
C LEU A 339 -2.96 -17.01 9.18
N ALA A 340 -3.26 -15.74 9.43
CA ALA A 340 -2.96 -14.64 8.51
C ALA A 340 -1.63 -13.93 8.85
N GLY A 341 -1.03 -14.21 10.01
CA GLY A 341 0.16 -13.52 10.48
C GLY A 341 -0.08 -12.06 10.83
N THR A 342 -1.32 -11.64 11.01
CA THR A 342 -1.67 -10.25 11.33
C THR A 342 -1.15 -9.88 12.72
N PRO A 343 -0.37 -8.80 12.87
CA PRO A 343 0.17 -8.41 14.17
C PRO A 343 -0.93 -8.03 15.17
N TRP A 344 -0.79 -8.48 16.41
CA TRP A 344 -1.70 -8.11 17.51
C TRP A 344 -1.41 -6.72 18.09
N HIS A 345 -1.08 -5.78 17.27
CA HIS A 345 -0.69 -4.44 17.71
C HIS A 345 -1.81 -3.67 18.44
N LYS A 346 -3.05 -4.17 18.45
CA LYS A 346 -4.16 -3.60 19.23
C LYS A 346 -4.41 -4.30 20.57
N HIS A 347 -3.54 -5.21 20.97
CA HIS A 347 -3.72 -5.99 22.20
C HIS A 347 -2.37 -6.39 22.84
N VAL A 348 -1.49 -5.40 23.00
CA VAL A 348 -0.13 -5.61 23.51
C VAL A 348 -0.10 -5.42 25.02
N PRO A 349 0.34 -6.42 25.81
CA PRO A 349 0.57 -6.23 27.24
C PRO A 349 1.62 -5.16 27.50
N ALA A 350 1.30 -4.21 28.38
CA ALA A 350 2.15 -3.05 28.61
C ALA A 350 2.19 -2.62 30.08
N ARG A 351 3.25 -1.93 30.44
CA ARG A 351 3.45 -1.23 31.72
C ARG A 351 3.78 0.23 31.44
N LEU A 352 3.30 1.12 32.30
CA LEU A 352 3.56 2.55 32.21
C LEU A 352 4.23 3.02 33.52
N GLU A 353 5.36 3.70 33.41
CA GLU A 353 6.14 4.22 34.53
C GLU A 353 6.34 5.72 34.34
N PRO A 354 6.03 6.56 35.38
CA PRO A 354 6.35 7.97 35.33
C PRO A 354 7.86 8.20 35.15
N ILE A 355 8.25 9.23 34.41
CA ILE A 355 9.62 9.73 34.37
C ILE A 355 9.66 10.97 35.25
N ILE A 356 10.34 10.84 36.40
CA ILE A 356 10.50 11.90 37.39
C ILE A 356 11.59 12.86 36.92
#